data_74ff2fc9128bb6bc412838d9e45b968e
#
_entry.id   74ff2fc9128bb6bc412838d9e45b968e
#
_cell.length_a   1.000
_cell.length_b   1.000
_cell.length_c   1.000
_cell.angle_alpha   90.00
_cell.angle_beta   90.00
_cell.angle_gamma   90.00
#
_symmetry.space_group_name_H-M   'P 1'
#
loop_
_entity.id
_entity.type
_entity.pdbx_description
1 polymer ?
#
loop_
_entity_poly.entity_id
_entity_poly.type
_entity_poly.pdbx_seq_one_letter_code
_entity_poly.pdbx_strand_id
1 'polypeptide(L)'
;MTGDFITMKYGNIICDPTSKEARNLIGKKVIAGSFYDVSNPSDCSKIRLLTEIKPSRTCPFLCTVGIDYNSLNFESVGEPFIREVIEELTYKPFNNFSELLSNYLERIQIEPSRIKNFDFPTIWVKRKPTKKEKSFFISVCGGDDKEVFLSNCYPISYTDLLDCFTFLDGSPCGKLCSDVLN
;
A
#
# COMPACT_ATOMS: atom_id res chain seq x y z
N MET A 1 -5.72 16.54 11.57
CA MET A 1 -4.64 16.10 10.66
C MET A 1 -4.68 14.59 10.60
N THR A 2 -5.12 14.07 9.51
CA THR A 2 -5.16 12.63 9.29
C THR A 2 -3.89 12.26 8.55
N GLY A 3 -2.86 11.85 9.29
CA GLY A 3 -1.65 11.28 8.70
C GLY A 3 -2.00 10.03 7.92
N ASP A 4 -1.52 9.98 6.71
CA ASP A 4 -1.59 8.80 5.87
C ASP A 4 -0.50 7.83 6.35
N PHE A 5 -0.84 6.60 6.72
CA PHE A 5 0.14 5.66 7.27
C PHE A 5 0.59 4.66 6.19
N ILE A 6 1.85 4.76 5.79
CA ILE A 6 2.52 3.65 5.13
C ILE A 6 3.04 2.73 6.24
N THR A 7 2.45 1.56 6.38
CA THR A 7 2.98 0.55 7.28
C THR A 7 4.10 -0.20 6.56
N MET A 8 5.30 -0.18 7.14
CA MET A 8 6.42 -0.95 6.63
C MET A 8 6.39 -2.34 7.26
N LYS A 9 6.35 -3.36 6.41
CA LYS A 9 6.62 -4.74 6.77
C LYS A 9 8.01 -5.13 6.28
N TYR A 10 8.60 -6.06 6.95
CA TYR A 10 9.94 -6.54 6.63
C TYR A 10 9.92 -8.03 6.37
N GLY A 11 10.56 -8.45 5.30
CA GLY A 11 10.76 -9.85 4.98
C GLY A 11 11.74 -10.54 5.94
N ASN A 12 12.17 -11.74 5.60
CA ASN A 12 13.17 -12.47 6.36
C ASN A 12 14.57 -11.87 6.16
N ILE A 13 15.43 -12.03 7.16
CA ILE A 13 16.85 -11.66 7.05
C ILE A 13 17.53 -12.66 6.11
N ILE A 14 18.20 -12.16 5.09
CA ILE A 14 18.91 -12.94 4.08
C ILE A 14 20.41 -12.68 4.22
N CYS A 15 21.18 -13.76 4.39
CA CYS A 15 22.62 -13.75 4.41
C CYS A 15 23.26 -14.61 3.31
N ASP A 16 22.48 -15.49 2.68
CA ASP A 16 22.93 -16.35 1.59
C ASP A 16 22.73 -15.66 0.22
N PRO A 17 23.82 -15.18 -0.42
CA PRO A 17 23.72 -14.52 -1.72
C PRO A 17 23.33 -15.45 -2.87
N THR A 18 23.40 -16.77 -2.67
CA THR A 18 23.02 -17.75 -3.69
C THR A 18 21.54 -18.12 -3.65
N SER A 19 20.84 -17.68 -2.62
CA SER A 19 19.42 -18.00 -2.43
C SER A 19 18.55 -17.38 -3.53
N LYS A 20 17.43 -18.03 -3.82
CA LYS A 20 16.43 -17.49 -4.75
C LYS A 20 15.81 -16.21 -4.23
N GLU A 21 15.58 -16.14 -2.92
CA GLU A 21 15.05 -14.99 -2.22
C GLU A 21 15.94 -13.77 -2.44
N ALA A 22 17.24 -13.90 -2.25
CA ALA A 22 18.21 -12.82 -2.48
C ALA A 22 18.15 -12.30 -3.92
N ARG A 23 18.14 -13.20 -4.89
CA ARG A 23 18.07 -12.83 -6.32
C ARG A 23 16.78 -12.10 -6.68
N ASN A 24 15.67 -12.46 -6.06
CA ASN A 24 14.37 -11.82 -6.29
C ASN A 24 14.33 -10.38 -5.73
N LEU A 25 15.24 -10.02 -4.84
CA LEU A 25 15.31 -8.67 -4.27
C LEU A 25 16.16 -7.69 -5.09
N ILE A 26 16.86 -8.13 -6.12
CA ILE A 26 17.59 -7.23 -7.01
C ILE A 26 16.62 -6.23 -7.65
N GLY A 27 16.91 -4.94 -7.50
CA GLY A 27 16.05 -3.84 -7.95
C GLY A 27 14.96 -3.43 -6.95
N LYS A 28 14.89 -4.07 -5.78
CA LYS A 28 13.92 -3.75 -4.73
C LYS A 28 14.54 -3.01 -3.56
N LYS A 29 13.67 -2.36 -2.78
CA LYS A 29 14.06 -1.71 -1.53
C LYS A 29 14.37 -2.75 -0.46
N VAL A 30 15.51 -2.59 0.19
CA VAL A 30 15.98 -3.46 1.27
C VAL A 30 16.54 -2.61 2.41
N ILE A 31 16.51 -3.16 3.61
CA ILE A 31 17.41 -2.73 4.67
C ILE A 31 18.68 -3.57 4.55
N ALA A 32 19.82 -2.93 4.54
CA ALA A 32 21.11 -3.59 4.39
C ALA A 32 22.08 -3.12 5.44
N GLY A 33 22.95 -4.01 5.89
CA GLY A 33 23.98 -3.68 6.89
C GLY A 33 24.39 -4.90 7.70
N SER A 34 24.84 -4.64 8.92
CA SER A 34 25.17 -5.68 9.90
C SER A 34 23.91 -6.45 10.34
N PHE A 35 24.11 -7.55 11.02
CA PHE A 35 22.99 -8.30 11.60
C PHE A 35 22.13 -7.44 12.54
N TYR A 36 22.76 -6.54 13.29
CA TYR A 36 22.05 -5.59 14.15
C TYR A 36 21.14 -4.65 13.35
N ASP A 37 21.66 -4.10 12.25
CA ASP A 37 20.89 -3.16 11.41
C ASP A 37 19.63 -3.79 10.82
N VAL A 38 19.74 -5.00 10.29
CA VAL A 38 18.60 -5.70 9.68
C VAL A 38 17.63 -6.28 10.70
N SER A 39 18.09 -6.54 11.94
CA SER A 39 17.24 -7.02 13.03
C SER A 39 16.41 -5.90 13.67
N ASN A 40 16.87 -4.65 13.59
CA ASN A 40 16.22 -3.48 14.18
C ASN A 40 15.94 -2.40 13.12
N PRO A 41 14.96 -2.63 12.25
CA PRO A 41 14.73 -1.80 11.07
C PRO A 41 13.97 -0.50 11.34
N SER A 42 14.02 0.04 12.55
CA SER A 42 13.30 1.27 12.94
C SER A 42 13.86 2.56 12.33
N ASP A 43 15.04 2.51 11.71
CA ASP A 43 15.69 3.66 11.12
C ASP A 43 15.53 3.67 9.59
N CYS A 44 14.64 4.52 9.08
CA CYS A 44 14.37 4.67 7.65
C CYS A 44 15.59 5.14 6.84
N SER A 45 16.60 5.70 7.49
CA SER A 45 17.83 6.16 6.83
C SER A 45 18.66 5.02 6.23
N LYS A 46 18.38 3.79 6.65
CA LYS A 46 19.07 2.57 6.20
C LYS A 46 18.41 1.85 5.04
N ILE A 47 17.30 2.36 4.52
CA ILE A 47 16.65 1.79 3.33
C ILE A 47 17.53 2.05 2.12
N ARG A 48 17.82 0.98 1.39
CA ARG A 48 18.70 0.97 0.22
C ARG A 48 18.01 0.27 -0.95
N LEU A 49 18.56 0.44 -2.13
CA LEU A 49 18.20 -0.34 -3.31
C LEU A 49 19.26 -1.43 -3.49
N LEU A 50 18.85 -2.70 -3.53
CA LEU A 50 19.75 -3.79 -3.89
C LEU A 50 20.00 -3.74 -5.40
N THR A 51 21.23 -3.45 -5.80
CA THR A 51 21.57 -3.29 -7.22
C THR A 51 22.19 -4.55 -7.82
N GLU A 52 23.03 -5.25 -7.08
CA GLU A 52 23.75 -6.42 -7.56
C GLU A 52 24.15 -7.34 -6.41
N ILE A 53 24.31 -8.62 -6.70
CA ILE A 53 24.89 -9.61 -5.80
C ILE A 53 26.23 -10.01 -6.38
N LYS A 54 27.34 -9.75 -5.63
CA LYS A 54 28.69 -10.12 -6.02
C LYS A 54 29.19 -11.36 -5.28
N PRO A 55 30.11 -12.14 -5.86
CA PRO A 55 30.72 -13.28 -5.21
C PRO A 55 31.74 -12.82 -4.15
N SER A 56 31.26 -12.28 -3.05
CA SER A 56 32.05 -11.90 -1.89
C SER A 56 31.66 -12.77 -0.71
N ARG A 57 32.63 -13.18 0.11
CA ARG A 57 32.36 -13.97 1.31
C ARG A 57 31.83 -13.14 2.48
N THR A 58 32.10 -11.84 2.49
CA THR A 58 31.81 -10.98 3.63
C THR A 58 30.70 -9.97 3.35
N CYS A 59 30.68 -9.38 2.16
CA CYS A 59 29.73 -8.31 1.79
C CYS A 59 29.23 -8.48 0.35
N PRO A 60 28.41 -9.53 0.09
CA PRO A 60 27.99 -9.86 -1.27
C PRO A 60 26.89 -8.95 -1.83
N PHE A 61 26.12 -8.28 -0.97
CA PHE A 61 24.97 -7.49 -1.39
C PHE A 61 25.40 -6.05 -1.67
N LEU A 62 25.42 -5.68 -2.95
CA LEU A 62 25.72 -4.32 -3.38
C LEU A 62 24.46 -3.47 -3.33
N CYS A 63 24.45 -2.49 -2.43
CA CYS A 63 23.31 -1.60 -2.22
C CYS A 63 23.70 -0.16 -2.54
N THR A 64 22.79 0.55 -3.20
CA THR A 64 22.98 1.98 -3.51
C THR A 64 22.81 2.81 -2.25
N VAL A 65 23.78 3.64 -1.94
CA VAL A 65 23.69 4.68 -0.94
C VAL A 65 23.41 5.98 -1.66
N GLY A 66 22.19 6.49 -1.54
CA GLY A 66 21.83 7.80 -2.08
C GLY A 66 22.42 8.89 -1.20
N ILE A 67 23.31 9.69 -1.74
CA ILE A 67 23.86 10.86 -1.04
C ILE A 67 23.07 12.12 -1.39
N ASP A 68 22.42 12.16 -2.58
CA ASP A 68 21.59 13.29 -2.98
C ASP A 68 20.74 12.91 -4.19
N TYR A 69 19.44 13.15 -4.10
CA TYR A 69 18.53 12.94 -5.24
C TYR A 69 18.82 13.86 -6.43
N ASN A 70 19.60 14.90 -6.25
CA ASN A 70 19.96 15.87 -7.28
C ASN A 70 21.32 15.62 -7.93
N SER A 71 22.17 14.76 -7.34
CA SER A 71 23.42 14.33 -7.96
C SER A 71 23.27 12.89 -8.46
N LEU A 72 23.57 12.66 -9.72
CA LEU A 72 23.61 11.34 -10.35
C LEU A 72 24.75 10.43 -9.83
N ASN A 73 25.38 10.79 -8.70
CA ASN A 73 26.43 10.03 -8.07
C ASN A 73 25.86 9.05 -7.06
N PHE A 74 25.61 7.84 -7.52
CA PHE A 74 25.25 6.72 -6.64
C PHE A 74 26.52 5.96 -6.25
N GLU A 75 26.80 5.94 -4.95
CA GLU A 75 27.80 5.00 -4.43
C GLU A 75 27.13 3.67 -4.12
N SER A 76 27.77 2.58 -4.51
CA SER A 76 27.35 1.25 -4.15
C SER A 76 28.26 0.72 -3.03
N VAL A 77 27.64 0.29 -1.93
CA VAL A 77 28.34 -0.28 -0.78
C VAL A 77 27.93 -1.74 -0.63
N GLY A 78 28.94 -2.61 -0.44
CA GLY A 78 28.70 -4.02 -0.18
C GLY A 78 28.28 -4.25 1.28
N GLU A 79 27.22 -5.02 1.48
CA GLU A 79 26.64 -5.32 2.78
C GLU A 79 26.54 -6.84 3.04
N PRO A 80 26.70 -7.27 4.29
CA PRO A 80 26.67 -8.70 4.65
C PRO A 80 25.27 -9.28 4.74
N PHE A 81 24.27 -8.47 5.09
CA PHE A 81 22.88 -8.89 5.29
C PHE A 81 21.93 -7.94 4.59
N ILE A 82 20.82 -8.49 4.11
CA ILE A 82 19.69 -7.71 3.57
C ILE A 82 18.37 -8.22 4.13
N ARG A 83 17.37 -7.35 4.10
CA ARG A 83 15.99 -7.67 4.46
C ARG A 83 15.06 -6.85 3.58
N GLU A 84 14.08 -7.48 2.95
CA GLU A 84 13.11 -6.80 2.10
C GLU A 84 12.30 -5.76 2.89
N VAL A 85 12.14 -4.59 2.31
CA VAL A 85 11.20 -3.57 2.80
C VAL A 85 9.95 -3.64 1.95
N ILE A 86 8.83 -3.98 2.59
CA ILE A 86 7.52 -4.08 1.95
C ILE A 86 6.70 -2.88 2.43
N GLU A 87 6.41 -1.97 1.53
CA GLU A 87 5.50 -0.86 1.81
C GLU A 87 4.05 -1.35 1.63
N GLU A 88 3.28 -1.38 2.70
CA GLU A 88 1.88 -1.73 2.68
C GLU A 88 1.03 -0.48 2.80
N LEU A 89 0.22 -0.22 1.79
CA LEU A 89 -0.74 0.87 1.83
C LEU A 89 -1.86 0.52 2.80
N THR A 90 -2.05 1.36 3.80
CA THR A 90 -3.12 1.22 4.78
C THR A 90 -4.31 2.08 4.38
N TYR A 91 -5.50 1.52 4.49
CA TYR A 91 -6.75 2.21 4.24
C TYR A 91 -7.56 2.32 5.53
N LYS A 92 -8.27 3.42 5.68
CA LYS A 92 -9.25 3.61 6.74
C LYS A 92 -10.66 3.76 6.16
N PRO A 93 -11.70 3.46 6.93
CA PRO A 93 -13.07 3.67 6.48
C PRO A 93 -13.32 5.12 6.09
N PHE A 94 -14.22 5.34 5.13
CA PHE A 94 -14.77 6.68 4.90
C PHE A 94 -15.56 7.13 6.12
N ASN A 95 -15.56 8.42 6.41
CA ASN A 95 -16.27 8.99 7.55
C ASN A 95 -17.77 9.18 7.24
N ASN A 96 -18.12 9.36 5.97
CA ASN A 96 -19.48 9.63 5.50
C ASN A 96 -19.62 9.36 4.02
N PHE A 97 -20.85 9.43 3.52
CA PHE A 97 -21.13 9.21 2.10
C PHE A 97 -20.51 10.26 1.18
N SER A 98 -20.37 11.47 1.64
CA SER A 98 -19.73 12.55 0.86
C SER A 98 -18.25 12.23 0.54
N GLU A 99 -17.51 11.67 1.49
CA GLU A 99 -16.13 11.22 1.24
C GLU A 99 -16.07 10.04 0.26
N LEU A 100 -16.96 9.06 0.42
CA LEU A 100 -17.08 7.93 -0.51
C LEU A 100 -17.34 8.43 -1.93
N LEU A 101 -18.34 9.31 -2.09
CA LEU A 101 -18.74 9.84 -3.38
C LEU A 101 -17.60 10.66 -4.01
N SER A 102 -16.97 11.54 -3.25
CA SER A 102 -15.86 12.35 -3.74
C SER A 102 -14.68 11.47 -4.21
N ASN A 103 -14.34 10.45 -3.45
CA ASN A 103 -13.29 9.51 -3.83
C ASN A 103 -13.64 8.74 -5.11
N TYR A 104 -14.89 8.29 -5.23
CA TYR A 104 -15.35 7.60 -6.42
C TYR A 104 -15.35 8.49 -7.66
N LEU A 105 -15.81 9.73 -7.54
CA LEU A 105 -15.84 10.71 -8.63
C LEU A 105 -14.44 11.07 -9.12
N GLU A 106 -13.49 11.20 -8.21
CA GLU A 106 -12.09 11.42 -8.56
C GLU A 106 -11.53 10.24 -9.37
N ARG A 107 -11.86 9.00 -9.00
CA ARG A 107 -11.46 7.80 -9.74
C ARG A 107 -11.99 7.75 -11.16
N ILE A 108 -13.24 8.15 -11.37
CA ILE A 108 -13.86 8.19 -12.71
C ILE A 108 -13.64 9.52 -13.42
N GLN A 109 -12.86 10.42 -12.86
CA GLN A 109 -12.47 11.73 -13.41
C GLN A 109 -13.68 12.65 -13.70
N ILE A 110 -14.68 12.62 -12.84
CA ILE A 110 -15.83 13.53 -12.89
C ILE A 110 -15.69 14.56 -11.76
N GLU A 111 -15.77 15.84 -12.11
CA GLU A 111 -15.78 16.90 -11.10
C GLU A 111 -17.10 16.93 -10.32
N PRO A 112 -17.05 16.99 -8.98
CA PRO A 112 -18.27 17.03 -8.15
C PRO A 112 -19.24 18.13 -8.51
N SER A 113 -18.77 19.27 -9.02
CA SER A 113 -19.58 20.41 -9.47
C SER A 113 -20.50 20.09 -10.65
N ARG A 114 -20.22 19.01 -11.37
CA ARG A 114 -21.07 18.55 -12.50
C ARG A 114 -22.25 17.73 -12.06
N ILE A 115 -22.31 17.32 -10.79
CA ILE A 115 -23.41 16.54 -10.25
C ILE A 115 -24.51 17.46 -9.76
N LYS A 116 -25.64 17.39 -10.41
CA LYS A 116 -26.83 18.17 -10.04
C LYS A 116 -27.89 17.23 -9.43
N ASN A 117 -28.59 17.72 -8.39
CA ASN A 117 -29.81 17.09 -7.87
C ASN A 117 -29.69 15.61 -7.47
N PHE A 118 -28.62 15.24 -6.74
CA PHE A 118 -28.39 13.85 -6.30
C PHE A 118 -28.24 12.83 -7.43
N ASP A 119 -28.07 13.27 -8.66
CA ASP A 119 -27.82 12.41 -9.81
C ASP A 119 -26.31 12.13 -9.93
N PHE A 120 -25.84 11.17 -9.16
CA PHE A 120 -24.46 10.71 -9.23
C PHE A 120 -24.37 9.37 -10.00
N PRO A 121 -23.22 9.10 -10.64
CA PRO A 121 -23.00 7.82 -11.30
C PRO A 121 -23.17 6.65 -10.34
N THR A 122 -23.71 5.54 -10.82
CA THR A 122 -23.88 4.34 -10.00
C THR A 122 -22.54 3.85 -9.48
N ILE A 123 -22.42 3.74 -8.17
CA ILE A 123 -21.22 3.22 -7.52
C ILE A 123 -21.38 1.71 -7.39
N TRP A 124 -20.58 0.97 -8.13
CA TRP A 124 -20.54 -0.48 -8.05
C TRP A 124 -19.40 -0.93 -7.14
N VAL A 125 -19.71 -1.88 -6.27
CA VAL A 125 -18.74 -2.53 -5.40
C VAL A 125 -18.82 -4.05 -5.57
N LYS A 126 -17.73 -4.72 -5.28
CA LYS A 126 -17.59 -6.17 -5.39
C LYS A 126 -17.33 -6.77 -4.01
N ARG A 127 -18.16 -7.72 -3.62
CA ARG A 127 -17.94 -8.49 -2.39
C ARG A 127 -16.66 -9.31 -2.52
N LYS A 128 -15.79 -9.22 -1.52
CA LYS A 128 -14.62 -10.10 -1.42
C LYS A 128 -15.09 -11.54 -1.21
N PRO A 129 -14.50 -12.53 -1.90
CA PRO A 129 -14.88 -13.92 -1.70
C PRO A 129 -14.50 -14.37 -0.29
N THR A 130 -15.32 -15.21 0.31
CA THR A 130 -15.05 -15.89 1.57
C THR A 130 -14.95 -17.39 1.36
N LYS A 131 -14.57 -18.15 2.40
CA LYS A 131 -14.59 -19.62 2.32
C LYS A 131 -15.98 -20.21 2.04
N LYS A 132 -17.04 -19.45 2.37
CA LYS A 132 -18.44 -19.90 2.25
C LYS A 132 -19.19 -19.25 1.09
N GLU A 133 -18.76 -18.07 0.64
CA GLU A 133 -19.48 -17.26 -0.34
C GLU A 133 -18.58 -16.84 -1.49
N LYS A 134 -19.12 -16.93 -2.69
CA LYS A 134 -18.48 -16.39 -3.89
C LYS A 134 -18.61 -14.86 -3.93
N SER A 135 -17.73 -14.20 -4.65
CA SER A 135 -17.85 -12.77 -4.89
C SER A 135 -19.08 -12.44 -5.74
N PHE A 136 -19.70 -11.31 -5.47
CA PHE A 136 -20.80 -10.75 -6.25
C PHE A 136 -20.68 -9.24 -6.35
N PHE A 137 -21.36 -8.65 -7.33
CA PHE A 137 -21.42 -7.21 -7.53
C PHE A 137 -22.73 -6.66 -6.95
N ILE A 138 -22.64 -5.47 -6.36
CA ILE A 138 -23.80 -4.76 -5.83
C ILE A 138 -23.58 -3.25 -5.98
N SER A 139 -24.63 -2.49 -6.17
CA SER A 139 -24.55 -1.04 -6.26
C SER A 139 -24.81 -0.37 -4.93
N VAL A 140 -24.24 0.82 -4.76
CA VAL A 140 -24.49 1.70 -3.63
C VAL A 140 -25.59 2.68 -4.00
N CYS A 141 -26.69 2.68 -3.23
CA CYS A 141 -27.84 3.57 -3.44
C CYS A 141 -27.70 4.94 -2.76
N GLY A 142 -26.85 5.04 -1.75
CA GLY A 142 -26.66 6.24 -0.95
C GLY A 142 -26.00 5.91 0.36
N GLY A 143 -26.02 6.84 1.28
CA GLY A 143 -25.46 6.67 2.62
C GLY A 143 -25.59 7.95 3.45
N ASP A 144 -25.24 7.85 4.70
CA ASP A 144 -25.18 8.97 5.65
C ASP A 144 -23.80 9.03 6.33
N ASP A 145 -23.73 9.59 7.51
CA ASP A 145 -22.49 9.71 8.29
C ASP A 145 -22.08 8.41 9.02
N LYS A 146 -22.90 7.38 8.97
CA LYS A 146 -22.69 6.11 9.69
C LYS A 146 -22.70 4.89 8.79
N GLU A 147 -23.56 4.89 7.80
CA GLU A 147 -23.88 3.69 7.02
C GLU A 147 -23.98 3.99 5.53
N VAL A 148 -23.66 2.96 4.75
CA VAL A 148 -23.86 2.92 3.30
C VAL A 148 -25.06 2.04 2.99
N PHE A 149 -25.91 2.50 2.08
CA PHE A 149 -27.09 1.75 1.64
C PHE A 149 -26.80 1.02 0.33
N LEU A 150 -26.79 -0.30 0.38
CA LEU A 150 -26.64 -1.14 -0.79
C LEU A 150 -27.99 -1.40 -1.47
N SER A 151 -27.98 -1.75 -2.74
CA SER A 151 -29.20 -1.98 -3.54
C SER A 151 -30.07 -3.16 -3.07
N ASN A 152 -29.53 -4.04 -2.23
CA ASN A 152 -30.32 -5.09 -1.55
C ASN A 152 -31.04 -4.60 -0.28
N CYS A 153 -31.05 -3.30 -0.03
CA CYS A 153 -31.67 -2.64 1.12
C CYS A 153 -31.03 -2.90 2.49
N TYR A 154 -29.84 -3.48 2.53
CA TYR A 154 -29.10 -3.63 3.78
C TYR A 154 -28.11 -2.48 3.98
N PRO A 155 -28.24 -1.73 5.08
CA PRO A 155 -27.22 -0.78 5.47
C PRO A 155 -26.00 -1.53 6.01
N ILE A 156 -24.82 -1.04 5.66
CA ILE A 156 -23.54 -1.53 6.21
C ILE A 156 -22.70 -0.35 6.71
N SER A 157 -21.90 -0.56 7.72
CA SER A 157 -20.94 0.43 8.19
C SER A 157 -19.84 0.68 7.16
N TYR A 158 -19.19 1.84 7.20
CA TYR A 158 -18.04 2.11 6.33
C TYR A 158 -16.85 1.19 6.64
N THR A 159 -16.76 0.70 7.87
CA THR A 159 -15.77 -0.33 8.24
C THR A 159 -16.06 -1.65 7.54
N ASP A 160 -17.30 -2.12 7.54
CA ASP A 160 -17.68 -3.33 6.83
C ASP A 160 -17.55 -3.19 5.32
N LEU A 161 -17.80 -1.99 4.79
CA LEU A 161 -17.57 -1.69 3.37
C LEU A 161 -16.10 -1.88 3.00
N LEU A 162 -15.20 -1.35 3.82
CA LEU A 162 -13.76 -1.50 3.61
C LEU A 162 -13.29 -2.95 3.77
N ASP A 163 -13.76 -3.62 4.80
CA ASP A 163 -13.31 -4.97 5.13
C ASP A 163 -13.84 -6.03 4.15
N CYS A 164 -15.06 -5.84 3.65
CA CYS A 164 -15.77 -6.86 2.92
C CYS A 164 -15.92 -6.60 1.41
N PHE A 165 -15.67 -5.39 0.95
CA PHE A 165 -15.87 -5.00 -0.44
C PHE A 165 -14.64 -4.34 -1.06
N THR A 166 -14.59 -4.33 -2.38
CA THR A 166 -13.66 -3.52 -3.17
C THR A 166 -14.44 -2.74 -4.21
N PHE A 167 -13.86 -1.70 -4.78
CA PHE A 167 -14.33 -1.16 -6.05
C PHE A 167 -14.11 -2.17 -7.17
N LEU A 168 -14.68 -1.93 -8.36
CA LEU A 168 -14.60 -2.88 -9.48
C LEU A 168 -13.17 -3.13 -9.95
N ASP A 169 -12.28 -2.16 -9.82
CA ASP A 169 -10.86 -2.27 -10.15
C ASP A 169 -10.04 -3.06 -9.12
N GLY A 170 -10.69 -3.54 -8.05
CA GLY A 170 -10.06 -4.28 -6.96
C GLY A 170 -9.46 -3.39 -5.86
N SER A 171 -9.52 -2.07 -6.00
CA SER A 171 -9.03 -1.16 -4.97
C SER A 171 -9.94 -1.16 -3.73
N PRO A 172 -9.37 -0.93 -2.52
CA PRO A 172 -10.14 -0.92 -1.29
C PRO A 172 -11.19 0.19 -1.25
N CYS A 173 -12.36 -0.11 -0.66
CA CYS A 173 -13.43 0.86 -0.42
C CYS A 173 -13.14 1.67 0.84
N GLY A 174 -12.08 2.44 0.82
CA GLY A 174 -11.65 3.25 1.94
C GLY A 174 -10.74 4.39 1.48
N LYS A 175 -10.44 5.26 2.41
CA LYS A 175 -9.52 6.37 2.22
C LYS A 175 -8.10 5.89 2.44
N LEU A 176 -7.24 6.13 1.47
CA LEU A 176 -5.81 5.83 1.60
C LEU A 176 -5.23 6.63 2.77
N CYS A 177 -4.62 5.93 3.70
CA CYS A 177 -3.82 6.53 4.74
C CYS A 177 -2.40 6.63 4.23
N SER A 178 -1.88 7.83 4.07
CA SER A 178 -0.48 8.08 3.79
C SER A 178 0.14 8.84 4.96
N ASP A 179 1.29 8.40 5.47
CA ASP A 179 2.10 9.22 6.35
C ASP A 179 2.84 10.22 5.49
N VAL A 180 2.52 11.47 5.65
CA VAL A 180 3.42 12.53 5.22
C VAL A 180 4.53 12.58 6.26
N LEU A 181 5.62 11.89 5.99
CA LEU A 181 6.87 12.12 6.70
C LEU A 181 7.32 13.55 6.36
N ASN A 182 7.01 14.46 7.25
CA ASN A 182 7.67 15.76 7.28
C ASN A 182 8.97 15.67 8.04
#